data_4096fe07954d76e11602e6ffa8b60c81
#
_entry.id   4096fe07954d76e11602e6ffa8b60c81
#
_cell.length_a   1.000
_cell.length_b   1.000
_cell.length_c   1.000
_cell.angle_alpha   90.00
_cell.angle_beta   90.00
_cell.angle_gamma   90.00
#
_symmetry.space_group_name_H-M   'P 1'
#
loop_
_entity.id
_entity.type
_entity.pdbx_description
1 polymer ?
#
loop_
_entity_poly.entity_id
_entity_poly.type
_entity_poly.pdbx_seq_one_letter_code
_entity_poly.pdbx_strand_id
1 'polypeptide(L)'
;MITTILFDLDGTLLPMDQDTFAKAYVKGLTVAAEPAGYSPMILSTAIMAGTAAMVKNNGERTNEEVFWHTLEKTYGESVQNDIHLFDEFYATDFQKIKAVCGFNPKASELIRYIKEKGFRVVLATNPLFPSVATESRICWAGLKPEDFELYTTYETSHYCKPNLDYYKEILQQLQVTPEECLMVGNDVSEDMISEKLGMKVFLLTDCLINKKEVDISAYPHGDMDALFRFVDGLK
;
A
#
# COMPACT_ATOMS: atom_id res chain seq x y z
N MET A 1 -0.02 -24.42 -8.94
CA MET A 1 1.18 -23.80 -9.55
C MET A 1 1.03 -22.30 -9.41
N ILE A 2 2.05 -21.58 -8.96
CA ILE A 2 1.98 -20.11 -8.84
C ILE A 2 1.94 -19.49 -10.25
N THR A 3 1.01 -18.59 -10.46
CA THR A 3 0.83 -17.81 -11.70
C THR A 3 0.90 -16.31 -11.45
N THR A 4 0.61 -15.87 -10.23
CA THR A 4 0.44 -14.46 -9.87
C THR A 4 1.25 -14.12 -8.62
N ILE A 5 2.00 -13.03 -8.68
CA ILE A 5 2.79 -12.53 -7.55
C ILE A 5 2.26 -11.16 -7.16
N LEU A 6 1.81 -11.05 -5.90
CA LEU A 6 1.33 -9.83 -5.29
C LEU A 6 2.47 -9.21 -4.48
N PHE A 7 2.70 -7.93 -4.65
CA PHE A 7 3.70 -7.18 -3.89
C PHE A 7 3.04 -6.12 -3.03
N ASP A 8 3.49 -5.96 -1.81
CA ASP A 8 3.34 -4.73 -1.09
C ASP A 8 4.28 -3.65 -1.67
N LEU A 9 4.05 -2.37 -1.34
CA LEU A 9 4.85 -1.26 -1.85
C LEU A 9 5.78 -0.68 -0.78
N ASP A 10 5.19 -0.18 0.31
CA ASP A 10 5.85 0.68 1.29
C ASP A 10 6.69 -0.13 2.29
N GLY A 11 8.02 -0.11 2.15
CA GLY A 11 8.95 -0.98 2.85
C GLY A 11 9.27 -2.29 2.10
N THR A 12 8.59 -2.55 0.98
CA THR A 12 8.80 -3.74 0.14
C THR A 12 9.53 -3.36 -1.16
N LEU A 13 8.82 -2.80 -2.14
CA LEU A 13 9.41 -2.31 -3.39
C LEU A 13 9.99 -0.90 -3.25
N LEU A 14 9.40 -0.07 -2.39
CA LEU A 14 9.87 1.26 -2.04
C LEU A 14 10.41 1.24 -0.60
N PRO A 15 11.74 1.20 -0.39
CA PRO A 15 12.30 1.20 0.96
C PRO A 15 11.89 2.46 1.72
N MET A 16 11.33 2.31 2.93
CA MET A 16 11.01 3.42 3.81
C MET A 16 10.81 2.99 5.26
N ASP A 17 10.94 3.96 6.16
CA ASP A 17 10.39 3.89 7.50
C ASP A 17 8.97 4.48 7.49
N GLN A 18 7.97 3.64 7.76
CA GLN A 18 6.55 4.02 7.66
C GLN A 18 6.17 5.13 8.65
N ASP A 19 6.76 5.16 9.84
CA ASP A 19 6.46 6.21 10.83
C ASP A 19 7.01 7.57 10.38
N THR A 20 8.20 7.60 9.79
CA THR A 20 8.80 8.80 9.22
C THR A 20 8.01 9.30 8.01
N PHE A 21 7.60 8.39 7.13
CA PHE A 21 6.76 8.71 5.98
C PHE A 21 5.40 9.29 6.42
N ALA A 22 4.70 8.63 7.34
CA ALA A 22 3.39 9.09 7.84
C ALA A 22 3.47 10.49 8.48
N LYS A 23 4.52 10.76 9.27
CA LYS A 23 4.75 12.09 9.85
C LYS A 23 4.99 13.15 8.79
N ALA A 24 5.81 12.85 7.77
CA ALA A 24 6.09 13.77 6.66
C ALA A 24 4.81 14.05 5.84
N TYR A 25 4.03 13.01 5.56
CA TYR A 25 2.75 13.10 4.86
C TYR A 25 1.76 14.00 5.59
N VAL A 26 1.45 13.69 6.86
CA VAL A 26 0.48 14.47 7.64
C VAL A 26 0.93 15.92 7.79
N LYS A 27 2.21 16.15 8.06
CA LYS A 27 2.78 17.51 8.15
C LYS A 27 2.65 18.24 6.81
N GLY A 28 3.02 17.60 5.69
CA GLY A 28 2.93 18.22 4.36
C GLY A 28 1.51 18.63 4.01
N LEU A 29 0.56 17.72 4.19
CA LEU A 29 -0.85 17.98 3.88
C LEU A 29 -1.45 19.07 4.77
N THR A 30 -1.17 19.07 6.07
CA THR A 30 -1.70 20.09 6.98
C THR A 30 -1.13 21.48 6.68
N VAL A 31 0.15 21.57 6.30
CA VAL A 31 0.77 22.84 5.88
C VAL A 31 0.17 23.34 4.56
N ALA A 32 -0.05 22.45 3.61
CA ALA A 32 -0.66 22.80 2.31
C ALA A 32 -2.10 23.30 2.45
N ALA A 33 -2.87 22.75 3.39
CA ALA A 33 -4.27 23.12 3.61
C ALA A 33 -4.45 24.35 4.54
N GLU A 34 -3.43 24.79 5.27
CA GLU A 34 -3.51 25.93 6.21
C GLU A 34 -3.97 27.24 5.54
N PRO A 35 -3.50 27.62 4.33
CA PRO A 35 -3.96 28.83 3.63
C PRO A 35 -5.45 28.82 3.29
N ALA A 36 -6.06 27.64 3.17
CA ALA A 36 -7.51 27.47 2.97
C ALA A 36 -8.31 27.52 4.27
N GLY A 37 -7.66 27.77 5.42
CA GLY A 37 -8.31 27.91 6.72
C GLY A 37 -8.37 26.62 7.56
N TYR A 38 -7.74 25.54 7.12
CA TYR A 38 -7.66 24.32 7.91
C TYR A 38 -6.67 24.47 9.07
N SER A 39 -7.12 24.21 10.29
CA SER A 39 -6.23 24.12 11.45
C SER A 39 -5.36 22.87 11.35
N PRO A 40 -4.01 22.95 11.35
CA PRO A 40 -3.14 21.79 11.25
C PRO A 40 -3.42 20.71 12.30
N MET A 41 -3.73 21.11 13.52
CA MET A 41 -4.04 20.17 14.62
C MET A 41 -5.37 19.44 14.40
N ILE A 42 -6.41 20.15 13.96
CA ILE A 42 -7.74 19.54 13.71
C ILE A 42 -7.65 18.66 12.49
N LEU A 43 -7.00 19.13 11.42
CA LEU A 43 -6.88 18.35 10.18
C LEU A 43 -6.05 17.09 10.38
N SER A 44 -4.94 17.15 11.11
CA SER A 44 -4.16 15.93 11.43
C SER A 44 -4.99 14.91 12.19
N THR A 45 -5.81 15.37 13.15
CA THR A 45 -6.71 14.47 13.90
C THR A 45 -7.78 13.86 13.00
N ALA A 46 -8.36 14.65 12.09
CA ALA A 46 -9.36 14.18 11.14
C ALA A 46 -8.79 13.17 10.14
N ILE A 47 -7.58 13.41 9.62
CA ILE A 47 -6.85 12.46 8.75
C ILE A 47 -6.62 11.13 9.47
N MET A 48 -6.13 11.16 10.69
CA MET A 48 -5.91 9.94 11.48
C MET A 48 -7.23 9.19 11.76
N ALA A 49 -8.31 9.93 12.04
CA ALA A 49 -9.63 9.32 12.23
C ALA A 49 -10.16 8.69 10.91
N GLY A 50 -10.00 9.37 9.78
CA GLY A 50 -10.34 8.86 8.45
C GLY A 50 -9.55 7.58 8.10
N THR A 51 -8.24 7.60 8.33
CA THR A 51 -7.37 6.42 8.15
C THR A 51 -7.83 5.25 9.02
N ALA A 52 -8.11 5.51 10.31
CA ALA A 52 -8.59 4.46 11.21
C ALA A 52 -9.97 3.91 10.80
N ALA A 53 -10.82 4.74 10.20
CA ALA A 53 -12.12 4.33 9.66
C ALA A 53 -11.95 3.43 8.42
N MET A 54 -11.05 3.77 7.51
CA MET A 54 -10.72 2.92 6.35
C MET A 54 -10.20 1.54 6.78
N VAL A 55 -9.29 1.48 7.76
CA VAL A 55 -8.77 0.20 8.30
C VAL A 55 -9.89 -0.67 8.89
N LYS A 56 -10.97 -0.06 9.39
CA LYS A 56 -12.14 -0.74 9.96
C LYS A 56 -13.31 -0.86 9.00
N ASN A 57 -13.11 -0.53 7.72
CA ASN A 57 -14.17 -0.58 6.71
C ASN A 57 -14.76 -1.99 6.64
N ASN A 58 -16.10 -2.06 6.59
CA ASN A 58 -16.86 -3.30 6.54
C ASN A 58 -17.21 -3.75 5.11
N GLY A 59 -16.77 -3.00 4.11
CA GLY A 59 -16.96 -3.32 2.70
C GLY A 59 -18.24 -2.77 2.05
N GLU A 60 -19.05 -1.98 2.78
CA GLU A 60 -20.27 -1.38 2.22
C GLU A 60 -19.98 -0.18 1.29
N ARG A 61 -18.83 0.45 1.48
CA ARG A 61 -18.36 1.63 0.76
C ARG A 61 -16.90 1.48 0.38
N THR A 62 -16.44 2.24 -0.61
CA THR A 62 -15.00 2.35 -0.88
C THR A 62 -14.27 3.01 0.29
N ASN A 63 -12.98 2.80 0.38
CA ASN A 63 -12.16 3.45 1.41
C ASN A 63 -12.18 4.98 1.25
N GLU A 64 -12.22 5.48 0.02
CA GLU A 64 -12.40 6.90 -0.28
C GLU A 64 -13.68 7.46 0.35
N GLU A 65 -14.81 6.81 0.09
CA GLU A 65 -16.11 7.24 0.65
C GLU A 65 -16.10 7.23 2.18
N VAL A 66 -15.47 6.20 2.80
CA VAL A 66 -15.32 6.11 4.26
C VAL A 66 -14.43 7.22 4.80
N PHE A 67 -13.33 7.54 4.11
CA PHE A 67 -12.42 8.62 4.50
C PHE A 67 -13.15 9.97 4.49
N TRP A 68 -13.75 10.34 3.36
CA TRP A 68 -14.42 11.62 3.22
C TRP A 68 -15.63 11.76 4.14
N HIS A 69 -16.44 10.72 4.29
CA HIS A 69 -17.54 10.72 5.27
C HIS A 69 -17.06 10.93 6.72
N THR A 70 -15.85 10.47 7.03
CA THR A 70 -15.25 10.71 8.36
C THR A 70 -14.79 12.15 8.51
N LEU A 71 -14.23 12.77 7.48
CA LEU A 71 -13.88 14.19 7.49
C LEU A 71 -15.12 15.10 7.60
N GLU A 72 -16.22 14.74 6.94
CA GLU A 72 -17.51 15.45 7.06
C GLU A 72 -18.01 15.57 8.50
N LYS A 73 -17.75 14.58 9.35
CA LYS A 73 -18.12 14.64 10.78
C LYS A 73 -17.38 15.75 11.53
N THR A 74 -16.21 16.16 11.05
CA THR A 74 -15.38 17.21 11.66
C THR A 74 -15.65 18.58 11.03
N TYR A 75 -15.82 18.64 9.71
CA TYR A 75 -15.87 19.89 8.95
C TYR A 75 -17.24 20.20 8.33
N GLY A 76 -18.19 19.26 8.42
CA GLY A 76 -19.47 19.34 7.69
C GLY A 76 -19.32 18.96 6.22
N GLU A 77 -20.46 18.88 5.51
CA GLU A 77 -20.53 18.47 4.10
C GLU A 77 -19.70 19.38 3.16
N SER A 78 -19.43 20.63 3.58
CA SER A 78 -18.66 21.58 2.78
C SER A 78 -17.24 21.11 2.46
N VAL A 79 -16.65 20.20 3.25
CA VAL A 79 -15.31 19.64 2.99
C VAL A 79 -15.21 18.94 1.63
N GLN A 80 -16.33 18.46 1.09
CA GLN A 80 -16.40 17.89 -0.25
C GLN A 80 -16.02 18.90 -1.36
N ASN A 81 -16.27 20.18 -1.14
CA ASN A 81 -15.90 21.23 -2.09
C ASN A 81 -14.38 21.48 -2.12
N ASP A 82 -13.68 21.01 -1.09
CA ASP A 82 -12.25 21.24 -0.90
C ASP A 82 -11.39 20.03 -1.32
N ILE A 83 -11.99 18.96 -1.88
CA ILE A 83 -11.26 17.79 -2.39
C ILE A 83 -10.14 18.22 -3.33
N HIS A 84 -10.36 19.23 -4.16
CA HIS A 84 -9.37 19.76 -5.10
C HIS A 84 -8.08 20.27 -4.41
N LEU A 85 -8.14 20.73 -3.15
CA LEU A 85 -6.95 21.14 -2.38
C LEU A 85 -6.06 19.93 -2.02
N PHE A 86 -6.71 18.81 -1.71
CA PHE A 86 -6.00 17.56 -1.45
C PHE A 86 -5.39 17.00 -2.74
N ASP A 87 -6.12 17.08 -3.87
CA ASP A 87 -5.61 16.67 -5.18
C ASP A 87 -4.40 17.52 -5.58
N GLU A 88 -4.45 18.84 -5.37
CA GLU A 88 -3.32 19.74 -5.61
C GLU A 88 -2.11 19.39 -4.76
N PHE A 89 -2.33 19.07 -3.47
CA PHE A 89 -1.26 18.61 -2.60
C PHE A 89 -0.61 17.34 -3.15
N TYR A 90 -1.38 16.34 -3.58
CA TYR A 90 -0.82 15.10 -4.13
C TYR A 90 -0.05 15.34 -5.44
N ALA A 91 -0.53 16.26 -6.27
CA ALA A 91 0.15 16.63 -7.52
C ALA A 91 1.46 17.41 -7.30
N THR A 92 1.62 18.11 -6.16
CA THR A 92 2.70 19.07 -5.93
C THR A 92 3.57 18.73 -4.71
N ASP A 93 3.11 19.11 -3.52
CA ASP A 93 3.91 19.04 -2.28
C ASP A 93 4.16 17.61 -1.82
N PHE A 94 3.27 16.67 -2.13
CA PHE A 94 3.47 15.26 -1.86
C PHE A 94 4.75 14.72 -2.50
N GLN A 95 5.14 15.25 -3.66
CA GLN A 95 6.37 14.83 -4.35
C GLN A 95 7.65 15.12 -3.54
N LYS A 96 7.61 16.08 -2.61
CA LYS A 96 8.73 16.38 -1.71
C LYS A 96 8.95 15.29 -0.66
N ILE A 97 7.91 14.51 -0.36
CA ILE A 97 7.95 13.41 0.62
C ILE A 97 8.83 12.27 0.13
N LYS A 98 9.06 12.14 -1.18
CA LYS A 98 10.05 11.23 -1.73
C LYS A 98 11.41 11.29 -1.01
N ALA A 99 11.79 12.47 -0.49
CA ALA A 99 13.07 12.67 0.19
C ALA A 99 13.24 11.84 1.49
N VAL A 100 12.16 11.33 2.09
CA VAL A 100 12.22 10.44 3.26
C VAL A 100 12.10 8.97 2.88
N CYS A 101 11.97 8.65 1.60
CA CYS A 101 11.97 7.29 1.09
C CYS A 101 13.37 6.91 0.59
N GLY A 102 13.66 5.61 0.62
CA GLY A 102 14.84 5.05 -0.03
C GLY A 102 14.60 4.75 -1.51
N PHE A 103 15.60 4.11 -2.12
CA PHE A 103 15.52 3.60 -3.47
C PHE A 103 16.31 2.29 -3.57
N ASN A 104 15.70 1.26 -4.16
CA ASN A 104 16.38 -0.01 -4.41
C ASN A 104 16.25 -0.37 -5.91
N PRO A 105 17.33 -0.30 -6.70
CA PRO A 105 17.28 -0.62 -8.13
C PRO A 105 16.86 -2.06 -8.41
N LYS A 106 17.08 -2.97 -7.47
CA LYS A 106 16.65 -4.38 -7.58
C LYS A 106 15.14 -4.54 -7.66
N ALA A 107 14.35 -3.57 -7.17
CA ALA A 107 12.88 -3.64 -7.29
C ALA A 107 12.44 -3.69 -8.76
N SER A 108 12.92 -2.76 -9.59
CA SER A 108 12.59 -2.74 -11.02
C SER A 108 13.19 -3.93 -11.78
N GLU A 109 14.38 -4.38 -11.41
CA GLU A 109 15.01 -5.57 -11.97
C GLU A 109 14.18 -6.82 -11.67
N LEU A 110 13.70 -6.98 -10.44
CA LEU A 110 12.88 -8.10 -10.01
C LEU A 110 11.54 -8.14 -10.74
N ILE A 111 10.83 -7.01 -10.80
CA ILE A 111 9.53 -6.94 -11.49
C ILE A 111 9.66 -7.33 -12.97
N ARG A 112 10.69 -6.80 -13.66
CA ARG A 112 10.97 -7.18 -15.04
C ARG A 112 11.26 -8.69 -15.16
N TYR A 113 12.12 -9.22 -14.31
CA TYR A 113 12.49 -10.64 -14.29
C TYR A 113 11.28 -11.57 -14.09
N ILE A 114 10.37 -11.21 -13.17
CA ILE A 114 9.14 -11.95 -12.89
C ILE A 114 8.22 -11.95 -14.12
N LYS A 115 8.07 -10.80 -14.79
CA LYS A 115 7.27 -10.68 -16.01
C LYS A 115 7.87 -11.51 -17.17
N GLU A 116 9.19 -11.49 -17.34
CA GLU A 116 9.90 -12.31 -18.34
C GLU A 116 9.72 -13.83 -18.09
N LYS A 117 9.54 -14.25 -16.84
CA LYS A 117 9.18 -15.62 -16.48
C LYS A 117 7.71 -15.98 -16.72
N GLY A 118 6.88 -15.01 -17.12
CA GLY A 118 5.47 -15.21 -17.46
C GLY A 118 4.52 -15.15 -16.25
N PHE A 119 4.96 -14.65 -15.09
CA PHE A 119 4.07 -14.40 -13.96
C PHE A 119 3.30 -13.10 -14.15
N ARG A 120 2.06 -13.08 -13.67
CA ARG A 120 1.27 -11.85 -13.47
C ARG A 120 1.81 -11.11 -12.25
N VAL A 121 1.87 -9.79 -12.32
CA VAL A 121 2.38 -8.94 -11.23
C VAL A 121 1.30 -7.97 -10.78
N VAL A 122 1.06 -7.92 -9.49
CA VAL A 122 0.01 -7.13 -8.85
C VAL A 122 0.60 -6.33 -7.70
N LEU A 123 0.19 -5.08 -7.54
CA LEU A 123 0.56 -4.28 -6.38
C LEU A 123 -0.57 -4.29 -5.36
N ALA A 124 -0.38 -5.06 -4.31
CA ALA A 124 -1.30 -5.20 -3.18
C ALA A 124 -0.83 -4.33 -2.00
N THR A 125 -0.77 -3.00 -2.19
CA THR A 125 -0.44 -2.05 -1.12
C THR A 125 -1.65 -1.76 -0.26
N ASN A 126 -1.46 -1.30 1.00
CA ASN A 126 -2.60 -0.97 1.85
C ASN A 126 -3.34 0.25 1.28
N PRO A 127 -4.64 0.14 0.87
CA PRO A 127 -5.34 1.15 0.08
C PRO A 127 -5.85 2.32 0.94
N LEU A 128 -4.91 3.05 1.53
CA LEU A 128 -5.14 4.22 2.39
C LEU A 128 -4.93 5.54 1.64
N PHE A 129 -4.49 5.48 0.38
CA PHE A 129 -4.13 6.64 -0.42
C PHE A 129 -4.86 6.64 -1.77
N PRO A 130 -5.08 7.84 -2.36
CA PRO A 130 -5.60 7.97 -3.70
C PRO A 130 -4.62 7.40 -4.76
N SER A 131 -5.16 7.12 -5.93
CA SER A 131 -4.40 6.61 -7.08
C SER A 131 -3.20 7.47 -7.41
N VAL A 132 -3.35 8.78 -7.44
CA VAL A 132 -2.27 9.75 -7.72
C VAL A 132 -1.09 9.61 -6.73
N ALA A 133 -1.38 9.36 -5.46
CA ALA A 133 -0.34 9.16 -4.44
C ALA A 133 0.30 7.76 -4.54
N THR A 134 -0.48 6.75 -4.90
CA THR A 134 0.02 5.39 -5.11
C THR A 134 0.92 5.33 -6.34
N GLU A 135 0.50 5.92 -7.45
CA GLU A 135 1.28 6.03 -8.69
C GLU A 135 2.58 6.81 -8.48
N SER A 136 2.53 7.90 -7.72
CA SER A 136 3.74 8.65 -7.36
C SER A 136 4.75 7.76 -6.62
N ARG A 137 4.31 6.96 -5.64
CA ARG A 137 5.18 6.05 -4.89
C ARG A 137 5.71 4.89 -5.74
N ILE A 138 4.91 4.37 -6.67
CA ILE A 138 5.36 3.42 -7.69
C ILE A 138 6.52 4.04 -8.50
N CYS A 139 6.36 5.28 -8.96
CA CYS A 139 7.41 5.99 -9.69
C CYS A 139 8.65 6.25 -8.83
N TRP A 140 8.51 6.51 -7.52
CA TRP A 140 9.64 6.68 -6.61
C TRP A 140 10.44 5.40 -6.43
N ALA A 141 9.79 4.23 -6.52
CA ALA A 141 10.45 2.92 -6.52
C ALA A 141 11.18 2.59 -7.85
N GLY A 142 11.11 3.48 -8.86
CA GLY A 142 11.68 3.25 -10.19
C GLY A 142 10.85 2.33 -11.07
N LEU A 143 9.56 2.21 -10.76
CA LEU A 143 8.57 1.39 -11.46
C LEU A 143 7.55 2.30 -12.16
N LYS A 144 6.63 1.69 -12.89
CA LYS A 144 5.52 2.37 -13.56
C LYS A 144 4.20 1.68 -13.19
N PRO A 145 3.06 2.41 -13.14
CA PRO A 145 1.75 1.79 -12.92
C PRO A 145 1.47 0.62 -13.88
N GLU A 146 1.91 0.74 -15.15
CA GLU A 146 1.75 -0.28 -16.20
C GLU A 146 2.60 -1.54 -15.97
N ASP A 147 3.49 -1.55 -14.99
CA ASP A 147 4.20 -2.76 -14.58
C ASP A 147 3.31 -3.74 -13.84
N PHE A 148 2.20 -3.27 -13.32
CA PHE A 148 1.23 -4.05 -12.56
C PHE A 148 -0.07 -4.23 -13.34
N GLU A 149 -0.62 -5.44 -13.31
CA GLU A 149 -1.93 -5.72 -13.89
C GLU A 149 -3.06 -5.06 -13.08
N LEU A 150 -2.86 -4.96 -11.78
CA LEU A 150 -3.73 -4.30 -10.82
C LEU A 150 -2.87 -3.63 -9.73
N TYR A 151 -3.28 -2.47 -9.26
CA TYR A 151 -2.78 -1.87 -8.02
C TYR A 151 -3.95 -1.35 -7.19
N THR A 152 -3.88 -1.54 -5.87
CA THR A 152 -4.95 -1.16 -4.95
C THR A 152 -4.85 0.30 -4.53
N THR A 153 -5.98 0.99 -4.53
CA THR A 153 -6.12 2.40 -4.12
C THR A 153 -7.39 2.58 -3.30
N TYR A 154 -7.53 3.69 -2.61
CA TYR A 154 -8.69 3.93 -1.74
C TYR A 154 -10.00 4.10 -2.53
N GLU A 155 -9.94 4.52 -3.81
CA GLU A 155 -11.10 4.68 -4.69
C GLU A 155 -11.73 3.34 -5.09
N THR A 156 -10.89 2.30 -5.21
CA THR A 156 -11.30 1.01 -5.79
C THR A 156 -11.38 -0.13 -4.79
N SER A 157 -10.91 0.08 -3.55
CA SER A 157 -10.87 -0.95 -2.52
C SER A 157 -11.86 -0.68 -1.40
N HIS A 158 -12.48 -1.74 -0.89
CA HIS A 158 -13.48 -1.68 0.18
C HIS A 158 -12.93 -2.17 1.52
N TYR A 159 -11.75 -2.75 1.53
CA TYR A 159 -11.10 -3.28 2.72
C TYR A 159 -9.64 -2.86 2.76
N CYS A 160 -9.05 -2.89 3.96
CA CYS A 160 -7.63 -2.65 4.21
C CYS A 160 -6.96 -3.87 4.81
N LYS A 161 -5.67 -4.01 4.67
CA LYS A 161 -4.87 -4.94 5.47
C LYS A 161 -5.01 -4.59 6.96
N PRO A 162 -5.03 -5.56 7.86
CA PRO A 162 -4.83 -7.01 7.69
C PRO A 162 -6.13 -7.80 7.47
N ASN A 163 -7.24 -7.16 7.04
CA ASN A 163 -8.49 -7.87 6.78
C ASN A 163 -8.32 -8.87 5.62
N LEU A 164 -8.71 -10.13 5.83
CA LEU A 164 -8.64 -11.15 4.78
C LEU A 164 -9.55 -10.86 3.58
N ASP A 165 -10.63 -10.09 3.78
CA ASP A 165 -11.53 -9.72 2.70
C ASP A 165 -10.86 -8.77 1.70
N TYR A 166 -9.82 -8.01 2.11
CA TYR A 166 -8.95 -7.26 1.22
C TYR A 166 -8.30 -8.16 0.16
N TYR A 167 -7.71 -9.27 0.58
CA TYR A 167 -7.09 -10.23 -0.34
C TYR A 167 -8.12 -10.97 -1.19
N LYS A 168 -9.28 -11.32 -0.62
CA LYS A 168 -10.37 -11.96 -1.40
C LYS A 168 -10.90 -11.05 -2.50
N GLU A 169 -11.01 -9.74 -2.23
CA GLU A 169 -11.40 -8.75 -3.24
C GLU A 169 -10.42 -8.73 -4.41
N ILE A 170 -9.11 -8.70 -4.14
CA ILE A 170 -8.06 -8.76 -5.17
C ILE A 170 -8.15 -10.08 -5.97
N LEU A 171 -8.25 -11.23 -5.28
CA LEU A 171 -8.34 -12.53 -5.92
C LEU A 171 -9.56 -12.65 -6.85
N GLN A 172 -10.69 -12.08 -6.41
CA GLN A 172 -11.92 -12.04 -7.21
C GLN A 172 -11.76 -11.18 -8.46
N GLN A 173 -11.15 -10.00 -8.34
CA GLN A 173 -10.90 -9.10 -9.49
C GLN A 173 -9.96 -9.76 -10.52
N LEU A 174 -8.95 -10.49 -10.05
CA LEU A 174 -7.97 -11.17 -10.89
C LEU A 174 -8.47 -12.51 -11.46
N GLN A 175 -9.57 -13.05 -10.91
CA GLN A 175 -10.12 -14.38 -11.22
C GLN A 175 -9.09 -15.49 -11.00
N VAL A 176 -8.38 -15.47 -9.87
CA VAL A 176 -7.39 -16.48 -9.47
C VAL A 176 -7.73 -17.07 -8.11
N THR A 177 -7.23 -18.28 -7.84
CA THR A 177 -7.34 -18.89 -6.52
C THR A 177 -6.16 -18.52 -5.63
N PRO A 178 -6.31 -18.57 -4.28
CA PRO A 178 -5.22 -18.26 -3.37
C PRO A 178 -3.96 -19.11 -3.61
N GLU A 179 -4.13 -20.40 -3.94
CA GLU A 179 -3.04 -21.35 -4.17
C GLU A 179 -2.21 -21.04 -5.42
N GLU A 180 -2.73 -20.19 -6.31
CA GLU A 180 -2.04 -19.70 -7.51
C GLU A 180 -1.23 -18.43 -7.22
N CYS A 181 -1.31 -17.90 -6.00
CA CYS A 181 -0.74 -16.62 -5.63
C CYS A 181 0.43 -16.74 -4.64
N LEU A 182 1.42 -15.86 -4.83
CA LEU A 182 2.46 -15.55 -3.86
C LEU A 182 2.27 -14.11 -3.40
N MET A 183 2.17 -13.86 -2.09
CA MET A 183 2.25 -12.52 -1.50
C MET A 183 3.67 -12.25 -1.02
N VAL A 184 4.24 -11.15 -1.45
CA VAL A 184 5.55 -10.64 -1.03
C VAL A 184 5.35 -9.32 -0.30
N GLY A 185 5.78 -9.23 0.95
CA GLY A 185 5.67 -8.02 1.74
C GLY A 185 6.65 -8.01 2.90
N ASN A 186 6.69 -6.90 3.64
CA ASN A 186 7.62 -6.69 4.76
C ASN A 186 6.92 -6.65 6.13
N ASP A 187 5.59 -6.63 6.18
CA ASP A 187 4.84 -6.61 7.45
C ASP A 187 4.27 -7.99 7.78
N VAL A 188 4.71 -8.54 8.93
CA VAL A 188 4.27 -9.86 9.41
C VAL A 188 2.76 -9.90 9.66
N SER A 189 2.17 -8.81 10.12
CA SER A 189 0.73 -8.78 10.47
C SER A 189 -0.16 -8.50 9.27
N GLU A 190 0.30 -7.67 8.33
CA GLU A 190 -0.50 -7.21 7.20
C GLU A 190 -0.34 -8.10 5.98
N ASP A 191 0.87 -8.59 5.68
CA ASP A 191 1.15 -9.33 4.46
C ASP A 191 1.11 -10.84 4.66
N MET A 192 1.74 -11.34 5.73
CA MET A 192 1.83 -12.78 5.96
C MET A 192 0.48 -13.40 6.35
N ILE A 193 -0.50 -12.59 6.77
CA ILE A 193 -1.85 -13.08 7.07
C ILE A 193 -2.54 -13.72 5.85
N SER A 194 -2.14 -13.37 4.63
CA SER A 194 -2.67 -13.93 3.38
C SER A 194 -2.45 -15.45 3.26
N GLU A 195 -1.47 -16.01 3.97
CA GLU A 195 -1.26 -17.46 4.10
C GLU A 195 -2.51 -18.18 4.63
N LYS A 196 -3.31 -17.52 5.47
CA LYS A 196 -4.56 -18.11 6.00
C LYS A 196 -5.62 -18.37 4.92
N LEU A 197 -5.49 -17.76 3.76
CA LEU A 197 -6.35 -18.05 2.60
C LEU A 197 -5.80 -19.18 1.72
N GLY A 198 -4.57 -19.65 1.97
CA GLY A 198 -3.88 -20.64 1.15
C GLY A 198 -2.88 -20.05 0.16
N MET A 199 -2.63 -18.74 0.21
CA MET A 199 -1.57 -18.11 -0.59
C MET A 199 -0.20 -18.55 -0.09
N LYS A 200 0.78 -18.67 -1.00
CA LYS A 200 2.18 -18.66 -0.59
C LYS A 200 2.57 -17.27 -0.13
N VAL A 201 3.55 -17.20 0.76
CA VAL A 201 4.07 -15.92 1.27
C VAL A 201 5.58 -15.89 1.21
N PHE A 202 6.16 -14.70 1.07
CA PHE A 202 7.58 -14.45 1.26
C PHE A 202 7.74 -13.13 2.04
N LEU A 203 8.43 -13.19 3.17
CA LEU A 203 8.67 -12.04 4.04
C LEU A 203 9.99 -11.36 3.68
N LEU A 204 9.92 -10.15 3.11
CA LEU A 204 11.10 -9.35 2.82
C LEU A 204 11.60 -8.68 4.09
N THR A 205 12.91 -8.79 4.36
CA THR A 205 13.48 -8.37 5.65
C THR A 205 14.22 -7.03 5.62
N ASP A 206 14.39 -6.40 4.44
CA ASP A 206 15.13 -5.14 4.30
C ASP A 206 14.52 -3.98 5.13
N CYS A 207 13.19 -3.92 5.19
CA CYS A 207 12.43 -2.96 6.03
C CYS A 207 11.37 -3.70 6.87
N LEU A 208 11.78 -4.79 7.54
CA LEU A 208 10.89 -5.68 8.29
C LEU A 208 10.06 -4.95 9.34
N ILE A 209 8.74 -5.18 9.32
CA ILE A 209 7.81 -4.76 10.36
C ILE A 209 7.29 -6.00 11.09
N ASN A 210 7.70 -6.15 12.36
CA ASN A 210 7.30 -7.23 13.23
C ASN A 210 7.00 -6.69 14.64
N LYS A 211 5.98 -5.84 14.76
CA LYS A 211 5.60 -5.16 16.02
C LYS A 211 5.20 -6.11 17.14
N LYS A 212 4.80 -7.34 16.80
CA LYS A 212 4.36 -8.36 17.77
C LYS A 212 5.46 -9.36 18.12
N GLU A 213 6.66 -9.18 17.61
CA GLU A 213 7.81 -10.07 17.81
C GLU A 213 7.50 -11.55 17.52
N VAL A 214 6.70 -11.80 16.47
CA VAL A 214 6.35 -13.15 16.02
C VAL A 214 7.59 -13.87 15.53
N ASP A 215 7.73 -15.16 15.80
CA ASP A 215 8.79 -15.98 15.20
C ASP A 215 8.58 -16.07 13.68
N ILE A 216 9.48 -15.49 12.92
CA ILE A 216 9.42 -15.44 11.46
C ILE A 216 10.05 -16.66 10.78
N SER A 217 10.65 -17.57 11.55
CA SER A 217 11.31 -18.79 11.00
C SER A 217 10.34 -19.70 10.25
N ALA A 218 9.05 -19.58 10.52
CA ALA A 218 7.98 -20.31 9.82
C ALA A 218 7.74 -19.82 8.39
N TYR A 219 8.12 -18.59 8.07
CA TYR A 219 7.94 -18.01 6.75
C TYR A 219 9.20 -18.14 5.90
N PRO A 220 9.09 -18.43 4.58
CA PRO A 220 10.16 -18.10 3.66
C PRO A 220 10.47 -16.60 3.77
N HIS A 221 11.74 -16.25 4.06
CA HIS A 221 12.12 -14.86 4.29
C HIS A 221 13.55 -14.57 3.86
N GLY A 222 13.86 -13.29 3.71
CA GLY A 222 15.20 -12.80 3.41
C GLY A 222 15.19 -11.44 2.72
N ASP A 223 16.34 -11.04 2.24
CA ASP A 223 16.54 -9.82 1.46
C ASP A 223 16.05 -9.97 0.01
N MET A 224 16.20 -8.91 -0.79
CA MET A 224 15.80 -8.91 -2.20
C MET A 224 16.52 -10.00 -3.01
N ASP A 225 17.78 -10.32 -2.70
CA ASP A 225 18.52 -11.40 -3.39
C ASP A 225 17.98 -12.80 -3.04
N ALA A 226 17.54 -12.98 -1.81
CA ALA A 226 16.87 -14.21 -1.40
C ALA A 226 15.52 -14.37 -2.11
N LEU A 227 14.79 -13.28 -2.31
CA LEU A 227 13.54 -13.28 -3.06
C LEU A 227 13.76 -13.68 -4.53
N PHE A 228 14.80 -13.17 -5.20
CA PHE A 228 15.13 -13.60 -6.57
C PHE A 228 15.32 -15.13 -6.63
N ARG A 229 16.10 -15.70 -5.71
CA ARG A 229 16.32 -17.16 -5.65
C ARG A 229 15.03 -17.93 -5.34
N PHE A 230 14.18 -17.38 -4.50
CA PHE A 230 12.89 -18.00 -4.16
C PHE A 230 11.96 -18.07 -5.39
N VAL A 231 11.89 -16.97 -6.15
CA VAL A 231 11.09 -16.91 -7.40
C VAL A 231 11.60 -17.92 -8.44
N ASP A 232 12.90 -18.18 -8.50
CA ASP A 232 13.46 -19.20 -9.39
C ASP A 232 12.97 -20.61 -9.09
N GLY A 233 12.70 -20.89 -7.83
CA GLY A 233 12.18 -22.19 -7.37
C GLY A 233 10.66 -22.37 -7.49
N LEU A 234 9.91 -21.38 -8.02
CA LEU A 234 8.44 -21.43 -8.10
C LEU A 234 7.90 -22.26 -9.30
N LYS A 235 8.75 -22.73 -10.18
CA LYS A 235 8.37 -23.53 -11.37
C LYS A 235 8.05 -24.97 -11.04
#